data_4e29d2a87bd292e76715710413da642d
#
_entry.id   4e29d2a87bd292e76715710413da642d
#
_cell.length_a   1.000
_cell.length_b   1.000
_cell.length_c   1.000
_cell.angle_alpha   90.00
_cell.angle_beta   90.00
_cell.angle_gamma   90.00
#
_symmetry.space_group_name_H-M   'P 1'
#
loop_
_entity.id
_entity.type
_entity.pdbx_description
1 polymer ?
#
loop_
_entity_poly.entity_id
_entity_poly.type
_entity_poly.pdbx_seq_one_letter_code
_entity_poly.pdbx_strand_id
1 'polypeptide(L)'
;MDRKSVAILIFSILGMVIWYKSINQMYPPKPTPQTVTENQEAPSVNPTLMETAGSPGEQESNTPLTAPVGVEASTLILDMEYEGLRNKTVSLDYNFTSLGGGIESILLRDFNVTTRREEDDSTTEEKVQLNHHLEIPAMSVLFGSLDAASPMPYQLSQQGDQIMATTQTGEGLRVTKTFTPTTNYVIQASIRIENTSEQGMNIPEHYVVTGSTGPTTPEDKDLYMGLRYGYEDEVEEVKEGWFANRTLGCFPGTPHTTYASEYGPIRWASVDNQFFAMIAI
;
A
#
# COMPACT_ATOMS: atom_id res chain seq x y z
N MET A 1 -56.28 14.93 0.15
CA MET A 1 -55.08 15.51 -0.52
C MET A 1 -55.56 16.51 -1.56
N ASP A 2 -55.05 17.71 -1.54
CA ASP A 2 -55.42 18.74 -2.51
C ASP A 2 -54.84 18.38 -3.88
N ARG A 3 -55.61 18.59 -4.97
CA ARG A 3 -55.20 18.25 -6.36
C ARG A 3 -53.87 18.88 -6.72
N LYS A 4 -53.54 20.04 -6.16
CA LYS A 4 -52.26 20.73 -6.36
C LYS A 4 -51.09 19.96 -5.73
N SER A 5 -51.27 19.39 -4.52
CA SER A 5 -50.25 18.61 -3.83
C SER A 5 -49.92 17.30 -4.57
N VAL A 6 -50.93 16.65 -5.15
CA VAL A 6 -50.74 15.45 -5.97
C VAL A 6 -50.00 15.77 -7.26
N ALA A 7 -50.25 16.89 -7.91
CA ALA A 7 -49.54 17.32 -9.10
C ALA A 7 -48.08 17.60 -8.80
N ILE A 8 -47.74 18.29 -7.71
CA ILE A 8 -46.36 18.56 -7.28
C ILE A 8 -45.61 17.25 -7.02
N LEU A 9 -46.24 16.30 -6.34
CA LEU A 9 -45.62 15.00 -6.06
C LEU A 9 -45.30 14.21 -7.35
N ILE A 10 -46.23 14.22 -8.32
CA ILE A 10 -46.00 13.58 -9.62
C ILE A 10 -44.85 14.26 -10.36
N PHE A 11 -44.81 15.59 -10.40
CA PHE A 11 -43.72 16.33 -11.04
C PHE A 11 -42.35 16.08 -10.38
N SER A 12 -42.30 15.96 -9.05
CA SER A 12 -41.07 15.63 -8.31
C SER A 12 -40.56 14.23 -8.66
N ILE A 13 -41.44 13.23 -8.72
CA ILE A 13 -41.08 11.87 -9.10
C ILE A 13 -40.59 11.83 -10.55
N LEU A 14 -41.27 12.52 -11.47
CA LEU A 14 -40.88 12.58 -12.86
C LEU A 14 -39.51 13.25 -13.03
N GLY A 15 -39.26 14.34 -12.32
CA GLY A 15 -37.97 15.01 -12.28
C GLY A 15 -36.85 14.11 -11.78
N MET A 16 -37.10 13.31 -10.73
CA MET A 16 -36.13 12.36 -10.19
C MET A 16 -35.80 11.23 -11.17
N VAL A 17 -36.78 10.72 -11.91
CA VAL A 17 -36.58 9.70 -12.94
C VAL A 17 -35.75 10.25 -14.11
N ILE A 18 -36.04 11.46 -14.55
CA ILE A 18 -35.28 12.13 -15.63
C ILE A 18 -33.84 12.39 -15.18
N TRP A 19 -33.66 12.89 -13.96
CA TRP A 19 -32.35 13.11 -13.35
C TRP A 19 -31.54 11.81 -13.27
N TYR A 20 -32.13 10.73 -12.80
CA TYR A 20 -31.49 9.42 -12.70
C TYR A 20 -31.03 8.87 -14.08
N LYS A 21 -31.87 9.03 -15.11
CA LYS A 21 -31.47 8.64 -16.47
C LYS A 21 -30.35 9.52 -17.03
N SER A 22 -30.36 10.82 -16.75
CA SER A 22 -29.31 11.74 -17.20
C SER A 22 -27.97 11.47 -16.54
N ILE A 23 -27.95 11.15 -15.24
CA ILE A 23 -26.72 10.78 -14.53
C ILE A 23 -26.12 9.49 -15.10
N ASN A 24 -26.93 8.46 -15.29
CA ASN A 24 -26.44 7.19 -15.86
C ASN A 24 -25.95 7.32 -17.31
N GLN A 25 -26.36 8.36 -18.02
CA GLN A 25 -25.89 8.65 -19.37
C GLN A 25 -24.61 9.49 -19.38
N MET A 26 -24.42 10.37 -18.40
CA MET A 26 -23.20 11.17 -18.23
C MET A 26 -22.07 10.38 -17.54
N TYR A 27 -22.42 9.46 -16.65
CA TYR A 27 -21.48 8.62 -15.89
C TYR A 27 -21.91 7.17 -16.03
N PRO A 28 -21.62 6.50 -17.15
CA PRO A 28 -21.93 5.07 -17.28
C PRO A 28 -21.16 4.30 -16.19
N PRO A 29 -21.85 3.37 -15.49
CA PRO A 29 -21.15 2.54 -14.50
C PRO A 29 -20.01 1.79 -15.20
N LYS A 30 -18.82 1.85 -14.62
CA LYS A 30 -17.67 1.08 -15.11
C LYS A 30 -18.06 -0.40 -15.14
N PRO A 31 -17.72 -1.14 -16.21
CA PRO A 31 -18.08 -2.56 -16.30
C PRO A 31 -17.46 -3.31 -15.13
N THR A 32 -18.30 -4.01 -14.37
CA THR A 32 -17.86 -4.90 -13.29
C THR A 32 -17.10 -6.07 -13.91
N PRO A 33 -15.92 -6.47 -13.41
CA PRO A 33 -15.23 -7.66 -13.86
C PRO A 33 -16.18 -8.86 -13.73
N GLN A 34 -16.44 -9.54 -14.84
CA GLN A 34 -17.23 -10.76 -14.81
C GLN A 34 -16.37 -11.86 -14.21
N THR A 35 -16.73 -12.31 -13.02
CA THR A 35 -16.24 -13.57 -12.47
C THR A 35 -16.73 -14.67 -13.40
N VAL A 36 -15.82 -15.24 -14.17
CA VAL A 36 -16.11 -16.42 -14.99
C VAL A 36 -16.30 -17.59 -14.04
N THR A 37 -17.53 -17.87 -13.68
CA THR A 37 -17.89 -19.12 -13.01
C THR A 37 -18.02 -20.17 -14.11
N GLU A 38 -16.94 -20.89 -14.34
CA GLU A 38 -16.93 -22.03 -15.23
C GLU A 38 -17.58 -23.24 -14.53
N ASN A 39 -18.89 -23.37 -14.70
CA ASN A 39 -19.58 -24.63 -14.45
C ASN A 39 -19.39 -25.52 -15.67
N GLN A 40 -18.42 -26.41 -15.66
CA GLN A 40 -18.40 -27.57 -16.56
C GLN A 40 -18.64 -28.84 -15.75
N GLU A 41 -19.84 -29.42 -16.01
CA GLU A 41 -20.17 -30.80 -15.69
C GLU A 41 -19.17 -31.75 -16.37
N ALA A 42 -18.63 -32.66 -15.58
CA ALA A 42 -17.75 -33.71 -16.05
C ALA A 42 -18.52 -34.83 -16.78
N PRO A 43 -18.04 -35.27 -17.93
CA PRO A 43 -18.35 -36.64 -18.39
C PRO A 43 -17.19 -37.58 -17.98
N SER A 44 -17.58 -38.59 -17.24
CA SER A 44 -16.79 -39.76 -16.92
C SER A 44 -16.41 -40.54 -18.18
N VAL A 45 -15.09 -40.77 -18.42
CA VAL A 45 -14.60 -41.88 -19.27
C VAL A 45 -13.28 -42.40 -18.69
N ASN A 46 -13.24 -43.71 -18.54
CA ASN A 46 -12.19 -44.56 -17.99
C ASN A 46 -10.95 -44.68 -18.93
N PRO A 47 -9.78 -45.15 -18.41
CA PRO A 47 -8.48 -44.90 -18.97
C PRO A 47 -8.01 -45.89 -20.00
N THR A 48 -7.28 -45.40 -20.97
CA THR A 48 -6.40 -46.26 -21.81
C THR A 48 -5.03 -45.60 -21.82
N LEU A 49 -4.05 -46.35 -21.37
CA LEU A 49 -2.62 -46.08 -21.40
C LEU A 49 -2.15 -45.80 -22.86
N MET A 50 -1.47 -44.71 -23.08
CA MET A 50 -0.42 -44.61 -24.06
C MET A 50 0.62 -43.59 -23.66
N GLU A 51 1.82 -44.11 -23.50
CA GLU A 51 3.09 -43.46 -23.26
C GLU A 51 3.48 -42.60 -24.47
N THR A 52 3.79 -41.30 -24.28
CA THR A 52 4.74 -40.57 -25.16
C THR A 52 5.19 -39.28 -24.50
N ALA A 53 6.49 -39.23 -24.29
CA ALA A 53 7.45 -38.10 -24.22
C ALA A 53 6.97 -36.66 -23.84
N GLY A 54 7.44 -36.24 -22.72
CA GLY A 54 8.02 -34.99 -22.27
C GLY A 54 7.71 -33.65 -22.99
N SER A 55 6.96 -32.81 -22.26
CA SER A 55 7.13 -31.37 -22.33
C SER A 55 7.29 -30.88 -20.88
N PRO A 56 8.25 -29.98 -20.57
CA PRO A 56 8.41 -29.49 -19.20
C PRO A 56 7.23 -28.60 -18.85
N GLY A 57 6.35 -29.12 -17.99
CA GLY A 57 5.30 -28.30 -17.39
C GLY A 57 5.92 -27.24 -16.48
N GLU A 58 5.54 -26.01 -16.68
CA GLU A 58 5.74 -24.91 -15.75
C GLU A 58 5.02 -25.27 -14.44
N GLN A 59 5.79 -25.80 -13.50
CA GLN A 59 5.35 -25.90 -12.13
C GLN A 59 5.59 -24.52 -11.50
N GLU A 60 4.55 -23.72 -11.38
CA GLU A 60 4.55 -22.56 -10.48
C GLU A 60 4.86 -23.07 -9.08
N SER A 61 6.12 -22.87 -8.66
CA SER A 61 6.58 -23.19 -7.32
C SER A 61 6.08 -22.13 -6.34
N ASN A 62 4.86 -22.29 -5.87
CA ASN A 62 4.29 -21.50 -4.76
C ASN A 62 4.80 -21.97 -3.39
N THR A 63 6.05 -22.39 -3.29
CA THR A 63 6.64 -22.74 -2.01
C THR A 63 6.98 -21.46 -1.25
N PRO A 64 6.46 -21.24 -0.02
CA PRO A 64 6.84 -20.11 0.79
C PRO A 64 8.35 -20.09 1.00
N LEU A 65 9.00 -18.96 0.78
CA LEU A 65 10.42 -18.81 1.05
C LEU A 65 10.69 -19.00 2.56
N THR A 66 11.65 -19.85 2.89
CA THR A 66 12.03 -20.08 4.27
C THR A 66 12.80 -18.87 4.80
N ALA A 67 12.29 -18.27 5.88
CA ALA A 67 12.97 -17.15 6.54
C ALA A 67 14.35 -17.58 7.06
N PRO A 68 15.36 -16.69 7.04
CA PRO A 68 16.67 -16.98 7.60
C PRO A 68 16.57 -17.23 9.11
N VAL A 69 17.31 -18.21 9.58
CA VAL A 69 17.35 -18.56 11.01
C VAL A 69 18.36 -17.64 11.71
N GLY A 70 17.95 -17.03 12.82
CA GLY A 70 18.87 -16.40 13.78
C GLY A 70 19.14 -14.90 13.59
N VAL A 71 18.29 -14.16 12.88
CA VAL A 71 18.37 -12.68 12.88
C VAL A 71 17.60 -12.15 14.07
N GLU A 72 18.29 -11.51 15.01
CA GLU A 72 17.66 -10.83 16.15
C GLU A 72 16.96 -9.55 15.68
N ALA A 73 15.83 -9.21 16.31
CA ALA A 73 15.16 -7.95 16.05
C ALA A 73 16.08 -6.77 16.44
N SER A 74 16.32 -5.88 15.50
CA SER A 74 17.16 -4.70 15.70
C SER A 74 16.55 -3.49 14.99
N THR A 75 16.86 -2.31 15.52
CA THR A 75 16.46 -1.04 14.93
C THR A 75 17.69 -0.15 14.76
N LEU A 76 17.67 0.69 13.73
CA LEU A 76 18.65 1.76 13.53
C LEU A 76 17.91 3.08 13.31
N ILE A 77 18.39 4.14 13.91
CA ILE A 77 17.87 5.48 13.72
C ILE A 77 18.87 6.27 12.90
N LEU A 78 18.41 6.84 11.79
CA LEU A 78 19.16 7.74 10.96
C LEU A 78 18.60 9.15 11.17
N ASP A 79 19.34 9.94 11.96
CA ASP A 79 19.06 11.35 12.23
C ASP A 79 19.54 12.20 11.06
N MET A 80 18.67 13.02 10.51
CA MET A 80 18.94 13.87 9.36
C MET A 80 18.62 15.32 9.67
N GLU A 81 19.59 16.17 9.39
CA GLU A 81 19.43 17.63 9.44
C GLU A 81 20.04 18.23 8.18
N TYR A 82 19.28 19.00 7.44
CA TYR A 82 19.74 19.64 6.21
C TYR A 82 19.04 20.98 5.95
N GLU A 83 19.65 21.82 5.12
CA GLU A 83 19.06 23.06 4.68
C GLU A 83 17.98 22.81 3.63
N GLY A 84 16.72 23.01 4.01
CA GLY A 84 15.57 22.87 3.15
C GLY A 84 15.27 24.11 2.33
N LEU A 85 14.11 24.11 1.69
CA LEU A 85 13.64 25.25 0.91
C LEU A 85 13.50 26.51 1.80
N ARG A 86 13.89 27.67 1.27
CA ARG A 86 13.86 28.99 1.94
C ARG A 86 14.77 29.09 3.17
N ASN A 87 15.92 28.40 3.14
CA ASN A 87 16.92 28.41 4.21
C ASN A 87 16.32 28.02 5.58
N LYS A 88 15.35 27.12 5.58
CA LYS A 88 14.87 26.48 6.80
C LYS A 88 15.59 25.16 7.01
N THR A 89 16.07 24.94 8.21
CA THR A 89 16.57 23.62 8.61
C THR A 89 15.40 22.63 8.59
N VAL A 90 15.61 21.48 8.01
CA VAL A 90 14.68 20.34 8.02
C VAL A 90 15.29 19.27 8.89
N SER A 91 14.52 18.78 9.83
CA SER A 91 14.97 17.83 10.86
C SER A 91 14.03 16.65 10.92
N LEU A 92 14.54 15.44 10.65
CA LEU A 92 13.73 14.22 10.69
C LEU A 92 14.57 13.00 11.07
N ASP A 93 13.92 11.99 11.66
CA ASP A 93 14.52 10.70 11.94
C ASP A 93 13.84 9.60 11.12
N TYR A 94 14.64 8.83 10.40
CA TYR A 94 14.20 7.59 9.81
C TYR A 94 14.48 6.43 10.77
N ASN A 95 13.44 5.77 11.25
CA ASN A 95 13.55 4.57 12.07
C ASN A 95 13.50 3.33 11.18
N PHE A 96 14.62 2.62 11.09
CA PHE A 96 14.72 1.36 10.35
C PHE A 96 14.57 0.18 11.28
N THR A 97 13.93 -0.88 10.80
CA THR A 97 13.77 -2.13 11.52
C THR A 97 14.32 -3.32 10.74
N SER A 98 14.87 -4.30 11.46
CA SER A 98 15.28 -5.56 10.87
C SER A 98 14.10 -6.38 10.35
N LEU A 99 12.91 -6.23 10.90
CA LEU A 99 11.70 -6.84 10.35
C LEU A 99 11.36 -6.20 9.01
N GLY A 100 11.35 -6.97 7.95
CA GLY A 100 11.15 -6.45 6.59
C GLY A 100 12.32 -5.63 6.05
N GLY A 101 13.32 -5.26 6.87
CA GLY A 101 14.49 -4.46 6.46
C GLY A 101 14.09 -3.15 5.80
N GLY A 102 13.14 -2.44 6.38
CA GLY A 102 12.57 -1.22 5.83
C GLY A 102 12.42 -0.10 6.86
N ILE A 103 11.68 0.92 6.49
CA ILE A 103 11.41 2.08 7.33
C ILE A 103 10.15 1.80 8.16
N GLU A 104 10.32 1.65 9.46
CA GLU A 104 9.23 1.43 10.40
C GLU A 104 8.41 2.70 10.60
N SER A 105 9.11 3.83 10.81
CA SER A 105 8.46 5.12 10.97
C SER A 105 9.40 6.27 10.61
N ILE A 106 8.83 7.45 10.39
CA ILE A 106 9.54 8.68 10.11
C ILE A 106 9.03 9.74 11.07
N LEU A 107 9.90 10.24 11.95
CA LEU A 107 9.59 11.32 12.87
C LEU A 107 9.93 12.67 12.24
N LEU A 108 8.94 13.53 12.08
CA LEU A 108 9.10 14.88 11.53
C LEU A 108 9.28 15.87 12.69
N ARG A 109 10.53 16.17 13.07
CA ARG A 109 10.84 16.99 14.25
C ARG A 109 10.38 18.44 14.15
N ASP A 110 10.15 18.94 12.95
CA ASP A 110 9.68 20.31 12.72
C ASP A 110 8.16 20.46 12.76
N PHE A 111 7.41 19.34 12.83
CA PHE A 111 5.95 19.35 12.81
C PHE A 111 5.39 18.79 14.11
N ASN A 112 4.55 19.59 14.76
CA ASN A 112 3.80 19.16 15.94
C ASN A 112 2.47 18.56 15.54
N VAL A 113 2.01 17.53 16.26
CA VAL A 113 0.71 16.89 16.07
C VAL A 113 -0.41 17.90 16.26
N THR A 114 -0.29 18.81 17.22
CA THR A 114 -1.25 19.88 17.45
C THR A 114 -0.62 21.25 17.24
N THR A 115 -1.39 22.15 16.61
CA THR A 115 -1.01 23.56 16.47
C THR A 115 -1.59 24.44 17.59
N ARG A 116 -2.44 23.89 18.47
CA ARG A 116 -2.96 24.60 19.63
C ARG A 116 -1.86 24.71 20.66
N ARG A 117 -1.45 25.92 20.93
CA ARG A 117 -0.81 26.27 22.22
C ARG A 117 -1.89 26.12 23.29
N GLU A 118 -1.87 25.03 24.02
CA GLU A 118 -2.51 25.02 25.33
C GLU A 118 -1.62 25.88 26.24
N GLU A 119 -2.24 26.72 27.04
CA GLU A 119 -1.53 27.62 27.97
C GLU A 119 -0.83 26.87 29.13
N ASP A 120 -0.81 25.54 29.07
CA ASP A 120 -0.15 24.67 30.05
C ASP A 120 1.24 24.26 29.55
N ASP A 121 2.24 24.91 30.12
CA ASP A 121 3.69 24.86 29.84
C ASP A 121 4.33 23.47 30.16
N SER A 122 3.52 22.42 30.41
CA SER A 122 3.97 21.11 30.87
C SER A 122 3.82 19.98 29.89
N THR A 123 3.18 20.19 28.72
CA THR A 123 3.00 19.13 27.73
C THR A 123 4.19 19.06 26.79
N THR A 124 4.86 17.92 26.78
CA THR A 124 5.84 17.55 25.74
C THR A 124 5.15 17.65 24.38
N GLU A 125 5.61 18.54 23.52
CA GLU A 125 5.06 18.69 22.16
C GLU A 125 5.25 17.37 21.40
N GLU A 126 4.16 16.66 21.15
CA GLU A 126 4.16 15.44 20.35
C GLU A 126 4.46 15.80 18.90
N LYS A 127 5.43 15.07 18.30
CA LYS A 127 5.85 15.29 16.91
C LYS A 127 5.13 14.33 15.96
N VAL A 128 4.90 14.80 14.75
CA VAL A 128 4.27 14.00 13.71
C VAL A 128 5.14 12.81 13.35
N GLN A 129 4.54 11.64 13.37
CA GLN A 129 5.17 10.40 12.98
C GLN A 129 4.42 9.78 11.80
N LEU A 130 5.12 9.48 10.71
CA LEU A 130 4.57 8.82 9.54
C LEU A 130 4.89 7.32 9.57
N ASN A 131 4.09 6.52 8.85
CA ASN A 131 4.26 5.07 8.69
C ASN A 131 4.18 4.23 9.98
N HIS A 132 3.57 4.73 11.04
CA HIS A 132 3.48 4.02 12.32
C HIS A 132 2.18 3.21 12.48
N HIS A 133 1.32 3.16 11.45
CA HIS A 133 0.01 2.52 11.51
C HIS A 133 0.00 1.05 11.05
N LEU A 134 1.07 0.58 10.42
CA LEU A 134 1.19 -0.79 9.96
C LEU A 134 2.37 -1.50 10.64
N GLU A 135 2.19 -2.78 10.91
CA GLU A 135 3.27 -3.67 11.37
C GLU A 135 4.31 -3.98 10.27
N ILE A 136 3.97 -3.69 9.01
CA ILE A 136 4.85 -3.94 7.87
C ILE A 136 5.56 -2.64 7.49
N PRO A 137 6.89 -2.57 7.62
CA PRO A 137 7.66 -1.38 7.32
C PRO A 137 7.59 -0.99 5.85
N ALA A 138 7.67 0.31 5.57
CA ALA A 138 7.80 0.79 4.19
C ALA A 138 9.08 0.26 3.55
N MET A 139 9.04 -0.01 2.24
CA MET A 139 10.09 -0.67 1.47
C MET A 139 10.37 -2.12 1.87
N SER A 140 9.49 -2.78 2.63
CA SER A 140 9.52 -4.24 2.78
C SER A 140 9.28 -4.92 1.44
N VAL A 141 10.05 -5.98 1.18
CA VAL A 141 9.81 -6.89 0.05
C VAL A 141 9.11 -8.13 0.58
N LEU A 142 7.91 -8.36 0.11
CA LEU A 142 7.09 -9.51 0.47
C LEU A 142 7.06 -10.48 -0.71
N PHE A 143 7.33 -11.76 -0.46
CA PHE A 143 7.33 -12.81 -1.49
C PHE A 143 6.12 -13.72 -1.35
N GLY A 144 5.59 -14.17 -2.50
CA GLY A 144 4.42 -15.04 -2.56
C GLY A 144 3.11 -14.27 -2.65
N SER A 145 1.98 -14.94 -2.35
CA SER A 145 0.67 -14.28 -2.41
C SER A 145 0.54 -13.22 -1.30
N LEU A 146 -0.07 -12.10 -1.60
CA LEU A 146 -0.20 -10.97 -0.69
C LEU A 146 -0.87 -11.34 0.65
N ASP A 147 -1.84 -12.25 0.62
CA ASP A 147 -2.58 -12.69 1.82
C ASP A 147 -1.75 -13.56 2.79
N ALA A 148 -0.68 -14.19 2.29
CA ALA A 148 0.19 -15.07 3.08
C ALA A 148 1.59 -14.48 3.28
N ALA A 149 1.91 -13.39 2.61
CA ALA A 149 3.22 -12.79 2.64
C ALA A 149 3.47 -12.10 4.00
N SER A 150 4.63 -12.33 4.56
CA SER A 150 5.08 -11.69 5.80
C SER A 150 6.47 -11.10 5.62
N PRO A 151 6.81 -10.03 6.35
CA PRO A 151 8.12 -9.44 6.26
C PRO A 151 9.19 -10.39 6.81
N MET A 152 10.25 -10.62 6.01
CA MET A 152 11.40 -11.41 6.43
C MET A 152 12.33 -10.59 7.34
N PRO A 153 13.12 -11.24 8.22
CA PRO A 153 14.15 -10.58 9.00
C PRO A 153 15.38 -10.24 8.13
N TYR A 154 15.97 -9.08 8.38
CA TYR A 154 17.15 -8.55 7.72
C TYR A 154 18.23 -8.20 8.74
N GLN A 155 19.48 -8.32 8.34
CA GLN A 155 20.60 -7.73 9.06
C GLN A 155 20.75 -6.28 8.62
N LEU A 156 20.74 -5.35 9.59
CA LEU A 156 20.93 -3.93 9.35
C LEU A 156 22.40 -3.55 9.57
N SER A 157 22.92 -2.65 8.74
CA SER A 157 24.21 -2.01 8.94
C SER A 157 24.16 -0.57 8.45
N GLN A 158 24.97 0.28 9.07
CA GLN A 158 25.07 1.69 8.73
C GLN A 158 26.49 2.04 8.30
N GLN A 159 26.61 2.78 7.22
CA GLN A 159 27.88 3.32 6.72
C GLN A 159 27.70 4.81 6.42
N GLY A 160 28.13 5.67 7.35
CA GLY A 160 27.82 7.09 7.29
C GLY A 160 26.31 7.31 7.33
N ASP A 161 25.78 8.03 6.36
CA ASP A 161 24.34 8.32 6.25
C ASP A 161 23.58 7.24 5.45
N GLN A 162 24.26 6.16 5.04
CA GLN A 162 23.64 5.09 4.28
C GLN A 162 23.28 3.92 5.18
N ILE A 163 22.06 3.44 5.08
CA ILE A 163 21.59 2.23 5.75
C ILE A 163 21.52 1.09 4.72
N MET A 164 22.04 -0.06 5.09
CA MET A 164 21.96 -1.28 4.29
C MET A 164 21.24 -2.37 5.08
N ALA A 165 20.27 -3.02 4.44
CA ALA A 165 19.53 -4.15 4.98
C ALA A 165 19.73 -5.36 4.06
N THR A 166 20.22 -6.48 4.59
CA THR A 166 20.51 -7.67 3.80
C THR A 166 19.87 -8.89 4.44
N THR A 167 19.26 -9.72 3.61
CA THR A 167 18.76 -11.05 4.00
C THR A 167 19.12 -12.08 2.93
N GLN A 168 19.13 -13.34 3.31
CA GLN A 168 19.31 -14.47 2.40
C GLN A 168 18.40 -15.61 2.82
N THR A 169 17.62 -16.14 1.87
CA THR A 169 16.75 -17.29 2.08
C THR A 169 17.53 -18.60 2.04
N GLY A 170 16.94 -19.65 2.58
CA GLY A 170 17.54 -21.00 2.52
C GLY A 170 17.70 -21.54 1.11
N GLU A 171 16.90 -21.05 0.18
CA GLU A 171 16.95 -21.41 -1.25
C GLU A 171 18.03 -20.66 -2.04
N GLY A 172 18.72 -19.72 -1.39
CA GLY A 172 19.83 -18.96 -2.01
C GLY A 172 19.41 -17.66 -2.67
N LEU A 173 18.21 -17.14 -2.39
CA LEU A 173 17.82 -15.81 -2.81
C LEU A 173 18.36 -14.78 -1.80
N ARG A 174 19.18 -13.85 -2.27
CA ARG A 174 19.68 -12.73 -1.47
C ARG A 174 18.97 -11.45 -1.84
N VAL A 175 18.47 -10.73 -0.83
CA VAL A 175 17.91 -9.39 -1.00
C VAL A 175 18.77 -8.38 -0.26
N THR A 176 19.27 -7.39 -0.97
CA THR A 176 20.03 -6.26 -0.41
C THR A 176 19.28 -4.98 -0.71
N LYS A 177 18.98 -4.22 0.33
CA LYS A 177 18.41 -2.89 0.21
C LYS A 177 19.41 -1.87 0.71
N THR A 178 19.48 -0.77 0.00
CA THR A 178 20.34 0.35 0.36
C THR A 178 19.51 1.62 0.38
N PHE A 179 19.53 2.31 1.50
CA PHE A 179 18.81 3.55 1.70
C PHE A 179 19.81 4.70 1.80
N THR A 180 19.65 5.67 0.95
CA THR A 180 20.51 6.87 0.91
C THR A 180 19.61 8.09 1.03
N PRO A 181 19.59 8.77 2.18
CA PRO A 181 18.83 9.99 2.32
C PRO A 181 19.41 11.07 1.40
N THR A 182 18.51 11.88 0.91
CA THR A 182 18.83 13.06 0.12
C THR A 182 18.23 14.29 0.79
N THR A 183 18.04 15.38 0.08
CA THR A 183 17.42 16.59 0.60
C THR A 183 15.90 16.57 0.44
N ASN A 184 15.20 17.47 1.12
CA ASN A 184 13.76 17.71 0.93
C ASN A 184 12.83 16.51 1.22
N TYR A 185 13.07 15.81 2.34
CA TYR A 185 12.27 14.66 2.78
C TYR A 185 12.30 13.46 1.83
N VAL A 186 13.32 13.38 0.99
CA VAL A 186 13.47 12.28 0.01
C VAL A 186 14.55 11.32 0.45
N ILE A 187 14.24 10.03 0.44
CA ILE A 187 15.18 8.95 0.61
C ILE A 187 15.20 8.08 -0.65
N GLN A 188 16.37 7.82 -1.18
CA GLN A 188 16.54 6.91 -2.31
C GLN A 188 16.70 5.48 -1.78
N ALA A 189 15.84 4.58 -2.20
CA ALA A 189 15.91 3.15 -1.90
C ALA A 189 16.33 2.38 -3.15
N SER A 190 17.36 1.54 -3.02
CA SER A 190 17.77 0.58 -4.04
C SER A 190 17.51 -0.82 -3.52
N ILE A 191 16.78 -1.64 -4.26
CA ILE A 191 16.46 -3.02 -3.92
C ILE A 191 17.10 -3.93 -4.96
N ARG A 192 17.99 -4.82 -4.52
CA ARG A 192 18.70 -5.79 -5.34
C ARG A 192 18.34 -7.19 -4.89
N ILE A 193 17.83 -7.99 -5.83
CA ILE A 193 17.49 -9.39 -5.62
C ILE A 193 18.45 -10.23 -6.45
N GLU A 194 19.16 -11.17 -5.82
CA GLU A 194 20.21 -11.97 -6.43
C GLU A 194 20.02 -13.45 -6.12
N ASN A 195 20.16 -14.27 -7.14
CA ASN A 195 20.32 -15.70 -6.95
C ASN A 195 21.79 -15.99 -6.61
N THR A 196 22.05 -16.49 -5.40
CA THR A 196 23.39 -16.88 -4.92
C THR A 196 23.59 -18.40 -4.92
N SER A 197 22.59 -19.16 -5.39
CA SER A 197 22.71 -20.60 -5.58
C SER A 197 23.43 -20.93 -6.90
N GLU A 198 23.91 -22.16 -7.04
CA GLU A 198 24.51 -22.66 -8.29
C GLU A 198 23.48 -23.04 -9.37
N GLN A 199 22.20 -23.07 -9.01
CA GLN A 199 21.11 -23.47 -9.90
C GLN A 199 20.32 -22.25 -10.36
N GLY A 200 19.77 -22.31 -11.57
CA GLY A 200 18.83 -21.30 -12.05
C GLY A 200 17.57 -21.25 -11.17
N MET A 201 17.14 -20.05 -10.82
CA MET A 201 15.97 -19.83 -9.99
C MET A 201 15.08 -18.77 -10.64
N ASN A 202 13.78 -19.01 -10.65
CA ASN A 202 12.80 -17.97 -10.95
C ASN A 202 12.61 -17.11 -9.70
N ILE A 203 12.66 -15.79 -9.87
CA ILE A 203 12.30 -14.88 -8.78
C ILE A 203 10.79 -15.03 -8.53
N PRO A 204 10.37 -15.39 -7.30
CA PRO A 204 8.95 -15.50 -6.99
C PRO A 204 8.22 -14.17 -7.17
N GLU A 205 6.90 -14.24 -7.31
CA GLU A 205 6.07 -13.04 -7.21
C GLU A 205 6.41 -12.28 -5.94
N HIS A 206 6.53 -10.97 -6.05
CA HIS A 206 6.91 -10.14 -4.92
C HIS A 206 6.27 -8.75 -4.98
N TYR A 207 6.11 -8.17 -3.81
CA TYR A 207 5.51 -6.86 -3.61
C TYR A 207 6.46 -5.98 -2.82
N VAL A 208 6.47 -4.69 -3.13
CA VAL A 208 7.19 -3.68 -2.34
C VAL A 208 6.17 -2.80 -1.64
N VAL A 209 6.26 -2.72 -0.32
CA VAL A 209 5.35 -1.92 0.50
C VAL A 209 5.75 -0.45 0.39
N THR A 210 4.86 0.40 -0.05
CA THR A 210 5.15 1.84 -0.22
C THR A 210 5.05 2.61 1.09
N GLY A 211 4.18 2.20 2.00
CA GLY A 211 3.98 2.82 3.30
C GLY A 211 2.53 2.74 3.78
N SER A 212 2.26 3.41 4.88
CA SER A 212 0.94 3.50 5.50
C SER A 212 0.56 4.93 5.82
N THR A 213 -0.74 5.18 5.94
CA THR A 213 -1.27 6.45 6.41
C THR A 213 -2.36 6.21 7.44
N GLY A 214 -2.59 7.21 8.29
CA GLY A 214 -3.64 7.22 9.28
C GLY A 214 -3.87 8.64 9.78
N PRO A 215 -4.80 8.84 10.72
CA PRO A 215 -5.05 10.14 11.31
C PRO A 215 -3.83 10.60 12.10
N THR A 216 -3.49 11.89 11.99
CA THR A 216 -2.45 12.52 12.82
C THR A 216 -3.00 12.80 14.21
N THR A 217 -4.28 13.17 14.30
CA THR A 217 -5.03 13.38 15.55
C THR A 217 -6.36 12.63 15.50
N PRO A 218 -6.99 12.35 16.66
CA PRO A 218 -8.32 11.71 16.68
C PRO A 218 -9.42 12.56 16.02
N GLU A 219 -9.20 13.86 15.83
CA GLU A 219 -10.11 14.78 15.19
C GLU A 219 -10.00 14.79 13.66
N ASP A 220 -8.96 14.18 13.12
CA ASP A 220 -8.75 14.10 11.68
C ASP A 220 -9.85 13.27 11.01
N LYS A 221 -10.30 13.75 9.86
CA LYS A 221 -11.41 13.13 9.17
C LYS A 221 -10.91 12.10 8.16
N ASP A 222 -11.48 10.91 8.22
CA ASP A 222 -11.24 9.80 7.27
C ASP A 222 -11.44 10.22 5.80
N LEU A 223 -12.27 11.24 5.56
CA LEU A 223 -12.55 11.78 4.22
C LEU A 223 -11.29 12.23 3.48
N TYR A 224 -10.25 12.62 4.20
CA TYR A 224 -8.99 13.10 3.62
C TYR A 224 -7.90 12.03 3.58
N MET A 225 -8.21 10.81 4.03
CA MET A 225 -7.29 9.69 3.95
C MET A 225 -7.54 8.85 2.71
N GLY A 226 -6.46 8.37 2.10
CA GLY A 226 -6.58 7.54 0.92
C GLY A 226 -5.25 7.12 0.34
N LEU A 227 -5.35 6.55 -0.83
CA LEU A 227 -4.21 6.27 -1.69
C LEU A 227 -4.43 6.92 -3.05
N ARG A 228 -3.31 7.33 -3.68
CA ARG A 228 -3.28 7.79 -5.07
C ARG A 228 -2.20 7.08 -5.82
N TYR A 229 -2.41 6.89 -7.10
CA TYR A 229 -1.38 6.34 -7.98
C TYR A 229 -1.49 6.96 -9.37
N GLY A 230 -0.33 7.05 -10.02
CA GLY A 230 -0.22 7.57 -11.38
C GLY A 230 0.15 6.48 -12.37
N TYR A 231 -0.55 6.43 -13.49
CA TYR A 231 -0.27 5.60 -14.64
C TYR A 231 -0.40 6.44 -15.91
N GLU A 232 0.47 6.25 -16.87
CA GLU A 232 0.54 7.12 -18.05
C GLU A 232 0.55 8.61 -17.66
N ASP A 233 -0.46 9.38 -18.06
CA ASP A 233 -0.66 10.79 -17.70
C ASP A 233 -1.90 10.98 -16.79
N GLU A 234 -2.47 9.90 -16.27
CA GLU A 234 -3.66 9.88 -15.42
C GLU A 234 -3.30 9.67 -13.95
N VAL A 235 -4.16 10.13 -13.07
CA VAL A 235 -4.07 9.96 -11.62
C VAL A 235 -5.39 9.43 -11.09
N GLU A 236 -5.33 8.32 -10.38
CA GLU A 236 -6.48 7.77 -9.67
C GLU A 236 -6.34 8.01 -8.16
N GLU A 237 -7.49 8.27 -7.53
CA GLU A 237 -7.60 8.47 -6.09
C GLU A 237 -8.60 7.45 -5.51
N VAL A 238 -8.19 6.74 -4.48
CA VAL A 238 -9.04 5.81 -3.72
C VAL A 238 -9.09 6.29 -2.28
N LYS A 239 -10.24 6.80 -1.87
CA LYS A 239 -10.44 7.32 -0.50
C LYS A 239 -10.82 6.22 0.48
N GLU A 240 -10.60 6.47 1.77
CA GLU A 240 -10.97 5.57 2.87
C GLU A 240 -12.44 5.10 2.74
N GLY A 241 -13.35 6.02 2.39
CA GLY A 241 -14.77 5.71 2.21
C GLY A 241 -15.07 4.61 1.18
N TRP A 242 -14.18 4.33 0.23
CA TRP A 242 -14.30 3.21 -0.70
C TRP A 242 -14.19 1.87 0.04
N PHE A 243 -13.28 1.76 0.99
CA PHE A 243 -13.07 0.55 1.80
C PHE A 243 -14.25 0.32 2.76
N ALA A 244 -14.82 1.39 3.32
CA ALA A 244 -15.97 1.29 4.20
C ALA A 244 -17.26 0.89 3.45
N ASN A 245 -17.28 0.99 2.11
CA ASN A 245 -18.44 0.74 1.26
C ASN A 245 -19.73 1.33 1.85
N ARG A 246 -19.67 2.59 2.24
CA ARG A 246 -20.81 3.33 2.80
C ARG A 246 -21.81 3.64 1.68
N THR A 247 -22.76 2.74 1.46
CA THR A 247 -23.87 3.00 0.57
C THR A 247 -24.95 3.85 1.24
N LEU A 248 -25.71 4.59 0.44
CA LEU A 248 -26.76 5.53 0.86
C LEU A 248 -27.74 4.91 1.86
N GLY A 249 -27.60 5.30 3.10
CA GLY A 249 -28.61 5.34 4.15
C GLY A 249 -28.99 4.00 4.78
N CYS A 250 -29.83 3.20 4.19
CA CYS A 250 -30.49 2.09 4.90
C CYS A 250 -29.93 0.69 4.58
N PHE A 251 -28.99 0.56 3.66
CA PHE A 251 -28.41 -0.72 3.29
C PHE A 251 -26.93 -0.73 3.67
N PRO A 252 -26.52 -1.60 4.63
CA PRO A 252 -25.12 -1.79 4.92
C PRO A 252 -24.43 -2.37 3.67
N GLY A 253 -23.40 -1.68 3.19
CA GLY A 253 -22.54 -2.21 2.16
C GLY A 253 -21.61 -3.29 2.72
N THR A 254 -20.96 -4.05 1.84
CA THR A 254 -19.89 -4.97 2.24
C THR A 254 -18.57 -4.18 2.24
N PRO A 255 -17.87 -4.07 3.38
CA PRO A 255 -16.56 -3.44 3.41
C PRO A 255 -15.57 -4.15 2.47
N HIS A 256 -14.75 -3.36 1.79
CA HIS A 256 -13.63 -3.88 1.00
C HIS A 256 -12.35 -3.83 1.86
N THR A 257 -11.59 -4.91 1.85
CA THR A 257 -10.32 -4.99 2.59
C THR A 257 -9.11 -4.70 1.70
N THR A 258 -9.27 -4.85 0.38
CA THR A 258 -8.20 -4.70 -0.59
C THR A 258 -8.68 -3.93 -1.81
N TYR A 259 -7.79 -3.15 -2.39
CA TYR A 259 -7.98 -2.49 -3.67
C TYR A 259 -6.86 -2.93 -4.62
N ALA A 260 -7.21 -3.36 -5.82
CA ALA A 260 -6.26 -3.64 -6.87
C ALA A 260 -6.49 -2.65 -8.02
N SER A 261 -5.42 -2.05 -8.54
CA SER A 261 -5.51 -1.20 -9.72
C SER A 261 -5.82 -2.04 -10.96
N GLU A 262 -6.77 -1.57 -11.75
CA GLU A 262 -7.07 -2.12 -13.08
C GLU A 262 -6.11 -1.57 -14.15
N TYR A 263 -5.29 -0.58 -13.78
CA TYR A 263 -4.40 0.15 -14.67
C TYR A 263 -2.94 -0.10 -14.34
N GLY A 264 -2.10 -0.10 -15.35
CA GLY A 264 -0.65 -0.23 -15.19
C GLY A 264 0.10 -0.04 -16.50
N PRO A 265 1.40 0.13 -16.44
CA PRO A 265 2.26 0.15 -15.25
C PRO A 265 2.07 1.41 -14.39
N ILE A 266 2.09 1.22 -13.08
CA ILE A 266 2.04 2.33 -12.12
C ILE A 266 3.43 2.98 -12.07
N ARG A 267 3.48 4.31 -12.20
CA ARG A 267 4.72 5.09 -12.16
C ARG A 267 5.06 5.56 -10.76
N TRP A 268 4.04 5.85 -9.96
CA TRP A 268 4.17 6.26 -8.58
C TRP A 268 2.91 5.90 -7.81
N ALA A 269 3.05 5.69 -6.52
CA ALA A 269 1.94 5.48 -5.61
C ALA A 269 2.16 6.29 -4.33
N SER A 270 1.09 6.78 -3.73
CA SER A 270 1.12 7.48 -2.45
C SER A 270 0.05 6.96 -1.52
N VAL A 271 0.31 7.10 -0.24
CA VAL A 271 -0.67 7.05 0.84
C VAL A 271 -0.65 8.40 1.54
N ASP A 272 -1.81 8.98 1.77
CA ASP A 272 -1.91 10.34 2.28
C ASP A 272 -3.04 10.51 3.29
N ASN A 273 -2.86 11.47 4.17
CA ASN A 273 -3.90 12.02 5.02
C ASN A 273 -4.11 13.51 4.69
N GLN A 274 -4.80 14.23 5.55
CA GLN A 274 -5.12 15.65 5.33
C GLN A 274 -3.87 16.53 5.16
N PHE A 275 -2.73 16.19 5.79
CA PHE A 275 -1.57 17.06 5.93
C PHE A 275 -0.29 16.49 5.35
N PHE A 276 -0.16 15.17 5.27
CA PHE A 276 1.06 14.48 4.91
C PHE A 276 0.81 13.38 3.90
N ALA A 277 1.82 13.11 3.09
CA ALA A 277 1.82 12.01 2.13
C ALA A 277 3.16 11.28 2.12
N MET A 278 3.13 9.96 1.99
CA MET A 278 4.29 9.16 1.62
C MET A 278 4.14 8.75 0.16
N ILE A 279 5.17 9.02 -0.64
CA ILE A 279 5.13 8.81 -2.09
C ILE A 279 6.31 7.91 -2.48
N ALA A 280 6.04 6.84 -3.20
CA ALA A 280 7.03 6.00 -3.87
C ALA A 280 6.95 6.21 -5.39
N ILE A 281 8.12 6.41 -6.04
CA ILE A 281 8.25 6.72 -7.47
C ILE A 281 9.12 5.66 -8.13
#